data_436b1457979c067a15bb25143f3b0c8a
#
_entry.id   436b1457979c067a15bb25143f3b0c8a
#
_cell.length_a   1.000
_cell.length_b   1.000
_cell.length_c   1.000
_cell.angle_alpha   90.00
_cell.angle_beta   90.00
_cell.angle_gamma   90.00
#
_symmetry.space_group_name_H-M   'P 1'
#
loop_
_entity.id
_entity.type
_entity.pdbx_description
1 polymer ?
#
loop_
_entity_poly.entity_id
_entity_poly.type
_entity_poly.pdbx_seq_one_letter_code
_entity_poly.pdbx_strand_id
1 'polypeptide(L)'
;QSLVLKVCDLEDGDSRAAYKTFNNDFRTYKRLKMYVHAEATGEIESSLQDGDLSLFIRLGTDFNDNYYEYEIPLKVTPWGVSRIDDQIIWPIENELNITFEQLLNAKQERNKSIKDGIHSSSTDPFSGSDKQITIVGNPNISMIKTIMLGIRNPRKGGPNSTVNDDGSSKCGEIWLNELRLTDFDETGGYAANGRVNVRLADFANVNLSGSLSTVGFGSIEQSLTARQKHDAYQYDFSSTFALGNFFGEKASIKIPMYVGISQALQNPQYNPLDPDITLKASLDELESKQEKEDLK
;
A
#
# COMPACT_ATOMS: atom_id res chain seq x y z
N GLN A 1 -9.79 25.64 2.40
CA GLN A 1 -8.61 26.06 3.19
C GLN A 1 -7.41 25.33 2.65
N SER A 2 -6.36 26.07 2.30
CA SER A 2 -5.07 25.53 1.82
C SER A 2 -4.01 25.68 2.92
N LEU A 3 -3.05 24.74 2.94
CA LEU A 3 -1.82 24.90 3.70
C LEU A 3 -0.86 25.72 2.83
N VAL A 4 -0.31 26.79 3.39
CA VAL A 4 0.67 27.64 2.69
C VAL A 4 2.03 27.44 3.34
N LEU A 5 3.03 27.10 2.53
CA LEU A 5 4.43 27.04 2.93
C LEU A 5 5.20 28.14 2.19
N LYS A 6 5.75 29.07 2.95
CA LYS A 6 6.54 30.18 2.44
C LYS A 6 7.97 30.04 2.91
N VAL A 7 8.90 30.11 1.98
CA VAL A 7 10.33 30.04 2.23
C VAL A 7 11.05 31.19 1.55
N CYS A 8 12.12 31.67 2.17
CA CYS A 8 13.09 32.56 1.56
C CYS A 8 14.47 32.14 2.01
N ASP A 9 15.48 32.48 1.21
CA ASP A 9 16.87 32.08 1.42
C ASP A 9 17.05 30.57 1.64
N LEU A 10 16.24 29.75 0.91
CA LEU A 10 16.38 28.32 0.90
C LEU A 10 17.61 27.95 0.09
N GLU A 11 18.68 27.52 0.78
CA GLU A 11 19.98 27.23 0.16
C GLU A 11 19.91 26.00 -0.77
N ASP A 12 20.91 25.89 -1.66
CA ASP A 12 21.05 24.76 -2.60
C ASP A 12 21.09 23.40 -1.86
N GLY A 13 20.17 22.52 -2.18
CA GLY A 13 19.98 21.22 -1.51
C GLY A 13 19.19 21.25 -0.21
N ASP A 14 18.76 22.42 0.25
CA ASP A 14 18.00 22.59 1.50
C ASP A 14 16.50 22.36 1.29
N SER A 15 15.79 22.04 2.40
CA SER A 15 14.34 21.86 2.39
C SER A 15 13.68 22.39 3.66
N ARG A 16 12.41 22.75 3.55
CA ARG A 16 11.55 23.10 4.69
C ARG A 16 10.23 22.36 4.56
N ALA A 17 9.73 21.82 5.65
CA ALA A 17 8.54 21.00 5.64
C ALA A 17 7.67 21.19 6.87
N ALA A 18 6.37 20.90 6.69
CA ALA A 18 5.42 20.71 7.77
C ALA A 18 5.01 19.23 7.83
N TYR A 19 4.79 18.70 9.02
CA TYR A 19 4.34 17.33 9.18
C TYR A 19 3.16 17.23 10.13
N LYS A 20 2.41 16.14 9.96
CA LYS A 20 1.29 15.77 10.84
C LYS A 20 1.38 14.29 11.16
N THR A 21 1.18 13.97 12.44
CA THR A 21 1.07 12.59 12.91
C THR A 21 -0.40 12.14 12.96
N PHE A 22 -0.66 10.92 12.54
CA PHE A 22 -1.95 10.24 12.61
C PHE A 22 -1.69 8.73 12.49
N ASN A 23 -2.72 7.92 12.46
CA ASN A 23 -2.58 6.47 12.29
C ASN A 23 -3.67 5.97 11.36
N ASN A 24 -3.29 5.70 10.12
CA ASN A 24 -4.23 5.23 9.10
C ASN A 24 -3.64 4.10 8.24
N ASP A 25 -4.52 3.19 7.84
CA ASP A 25 -4.25 2.14 6.85
C ASP A 25 -4.65 2.66 5.46
N PHE A 26 -3.68 2.83 4.56
CA PHE A 26 -3.92 3.34 3.20
C PHE A 26 -4.19 2.23 2.18
N ARG A 27 -4.06 0.95 2.53
CA ARG A 27 -4.21 -0.19 1.61
C ARG A 27 -5.57 -0.30 0.94
N THR A 28 -6.60 0.32 1.54
CA THR A 28 -7.96 0.34 0.98
C THR A 28 -8.16 1.40 -0.09
N TYR A 29 -7.16 2.25 -0.34
CA TYR A 29 -7.16 3.25 -1.38
C TYR A 29 -6.08 2.93 -2.40
N LYS A 30 -6.25 3.39 -3.65
CA LYS A 30 -5.27 3.13 -4.71
C LYS A 30 -4.40 4.34 -4.99
N ARG A 31 -4.83 5.55 -4.55
CA ARG A 31 -4.23 6.79 -4.98
C ARG A 31 -4.31 7.90 -3.93
N LEU A 32 -3.26 8.72 -3.90
CA LEU A 32 -3.20 9.96 -3.14
C LEU A 32 -3.09 11.13 -4.13
N LYS A 33 -3.94 12.14 -3.97
CA LYS A 33 -3.96 13.33 -4.80
C LYS A 33 -3.94 14.61 -3.99
N MET A 34 -3.34 15.67 -4.57
CA MET A 34 -3.34 17.00 -3.98
C MET A 34 -3.08 18.05 -5.08
N TYR A 35 -3.82 19.16 -5.03
CA TYR A 35 -3.54 20.30 -5.89
C TYR A 35 -2.43 21.15 -5.30
N VAL A 36 -1.55 21.63 -6.15
CA VAL A 36 -0.39 22.43 -5.75
C VAL A 36 -0.25 23.63 -6.65
N HIS A 37 -0.12 24.78 -6.02
CA HIS A 37 0.22 26.04 -6.67
C HIS A 37 1.58 26.50 -6.16
N ALA A 38 2.39 27.07 -7.02
CA ALA A 38 3.69 27.61 -6.68
C ALA A 38 3.87 29.02 -7.28
N GLU A 39 4.34 29.94 -6.48
CA GLU A 39 4.64 31.30 -6.93
C GLU A 39 5.92 31.85 -6.30
N ALA A 40 6.52 32.81 -6.99
CA ALA A 40 7.65 33.55 -6.47
C ALA A 40 7.21 34.52 -5.36
N THR A 41 8.06 34.76 -4.36
CA THR A 41 7.82 35.75 -3.30
C THR A 41 8.80 36.89 -3.41
N GLY A 42 8.31 38.13 -3.31
CA GLY A 42 9.14 39.36 -3.27
C GLY A 42 8.59 40.48 -4.12
N GLU A 43 9.01 41.72 -3.82
CA GLU A 43 8.63 42.93 -4.56
C GLU A 43 9.41 43.12 -5.89
N ILE A 44 10.42 42.28 -6.08
CA ILE A 44 11.22 42.23 -7.33
C ILE A 44 10.86 40.94 -8.01
N GLU A 45 10.58 40.94 -9.32
CA GLU A 45 10.46 39.75 -10.15
C GLU A 45 11.59 38.80 -9.81
N SER A 46 11.34 37.95 -8.80
CA SER A 46 12.32 36.94 -8.44
C SER A 46 12.44 36.01 -9.64
N SER A 47 13.64 35.72 -10.03
CA SER A 47 13.99 34.91 -11.19
C SER A 47 13.64 33.44 -11.01
N LEU A 48 12.64 33.11 -10.15
CA LEU A 48 12.18 31.75 -9.92
C LEU A 48 11.60 31.15 -11.20
N GLN A 49 12.21 30.10 -11.67
CA GLN A 49 11.84 29.39 -12.90
C GLN A 49 11.21 28.04 -12.60
N ASP A 50 10.57 27.47 -13.63
CA ASP A 50 10.01 26.11 -13.54
C ASP A 50 11.10 25.10 -13.15
N GLY A 51 10.85 24.36 -12.07
CA GLY A 51 11.76 23.36 -11.55
C GLY A 51 12.86 23.86 -10.61
N ASP A 52 12.94 25.17 -10.33
CA ASP A 52 13.85 25.72 -9.31
C ASP A 52 13.48 25.26 -7.90
N LEU A 53 12.22 24.96 -7.69
CA LEU A 53 11.73 24.35 -6.46
C LEU A 53 11.02 23.02 -6.77
N SER A 54 11.10 22.10 -5.85
CA SER A 54 10.33 20.86 -5.87
C SER A 54 9.43 20.74 -4.64
N LEU A 55 8.31 20.05 -4.82
CA LEU A 55 7.46 19.60 -3.73
C LEU A 55 7.82 18.15 -3.43
N PHE A 56 7.97 17.81 -2.16
CA PHE A 56 8.04 16.43 -1.73
C PHE A 56 6.99 16.10 -0.67
N ILE A 57 6.52 14.85 -0.71
CA ILE A 57 5.71 14.25 0.33
C ILE A 57 6.42 13.02 0.88
N ARG A 58 6.47 12.89 2.22
CA ARG A 58 6.91 11.67 2.89
C ARG A 58 5.73 11.00 3.57
N LEU A 59 5.62 9.71 3.38
CA LEU A 59 4.61 8.85 3.98
C LEU A 59 5.30 7.69 4.68
N GLY A 60 5.10 7.52 5.98
CA GLY A 60 5.78 6.44 6.70
C GLY A 60 5.36 6.27 8.15
N THR A 61 6.07 5.39 8.83
CA THR A 61 5.96 5.25 10.29
C THR A 61 6.63 6.40 11.02
N ASP A 62 7.63 6.99 10.40
CA ASP A 62 8.34 8.19 10.80
C ASP A 62 8.80 8.96 9.55
N PHE A 63 9.48 10.08 9.70
CA PHE A 63 9.94 10.90 8.57
C PHE A 63 11.46 10.93 8.41
N ASN A 64 12.21 10.17 9.23
CA ASN A 64 13.68 10.10 9.20
C ASN A 64 14.18 8.76 8.67
N ASP A 65 13.64 7.64 9.18
CA ASP A 65 14.22 6.31 9.01
C ASP A 65 13.34 5.35 8.22
N ASN A 66 12.00 5.56 8.19
CA ASN A 66 11.07 4.64 7.55
C ASN A 66 9.96 5.37 6.80
N TYR A 67 10.25 5.77 5.57
CA TYR A 67 9.31 6.54 4.74
C TYR A 67 9.46 6.25 3.24
N TYR A 68 8.36 6.44 2.52
CA TYR A 68 8.31 6.68 1.09
C TYR A 68 8.36 8.19 0.87
N GLU A 69 9.23 8.69 0.01
CA GLU A 69 9.24 10.07 -0.45
C GLU A 69 8.88 10.10 -1.94
N TYR A 70 7.95 10.97 -2.29
CA TYR A 70 7.62 11.27 -3.67
C TYR A 70 7.88 12.75 -3.92
N GLU A 71 8.66 13.06 -4.94
CA GLU A 71 9.11 14.43 -5.25
C GLU A 71 8.81 14.79 -6.69
N ILE A 72 8.23 15.99 -6.90
CA ILE A 72 7.95 16.55 -8.22
C ILE A 72 8.54 17.93 -8.35
N PRO A 73 9.12 18.28 -9.52
CA PRO A 73 9.49 19.65 -9.82
C PRO A 73 8.25 20.52 -9.96
N LEU A 74 8.32 21.76 -9.51
CA LEU A 74 7.19 22.68 -9.54
C LEU A 74 7.28 23.62 -10.74
N LYS A 75 6.14 23.79 -11.40
CA LYS A 75 5.91 24.85 -12.39
C LYS A 75 5.42 26.10 -11.66
N VAL A 76 6.07 27.21 -11.93
CA VAL A 76 5.82 28.49 -11.25
C VAL A 76 4.70 29.25 -11.97
N THR A 77 3.72 29.71 -11.22
CA THR A 77 2.66 30.56 -11.76
C THR A 77 3.20 31.98 -12.01
N PRO A 78 3.10 32.51 -13.24
CA PRO A 78 3.57 33.83 -13.56
C PRO A 78 2.77 34.93 -12.83
N TRP A 79 3.44 36.04 -12.51
CA TRP A 79 2.77 37.20 -11.94
C TRP A 79 1.77 37.84 -12.91
N GLY A 80 0.68 38.38 -12.35
CA GLY A 80 -0.32 39.10 -13.14
C GLY A 80 -1.30 38.23 -13.91
N VAL A 81 -1.31 36.94 -13.67
CA VAL A 81 -2.30 36.03 -14.27
C VAL A 81 -3.68 36.33 -13.72
N SER A 82 -4.69 36.29 -14.60
CA SER A 82 -6.09 36.45 -14.22
C SER A 82 -6.55 35.32 -13.29
N ARG A 83 -7.22 35.65 -12.19
CA ARG A 83 -7.84 34.70 -11.25
C ARG A 83 -8.92 33.78 -11.88
N ILE A 84 -9.23 33.99 -13.16
CA ILE A 84 -10.27 33.26 -13.90
C ILE A 84 -9.68 31.99 -14.54
N ASP A 85 -8.35 31.88 -14.66
CA ASP A 85 -7.71 30.73 -15.32
C ASP A 85 -7.18 29.74 -14.28
N ASP A 86 -8.06 28.82 -13.86
CA ASP A 86 -7.74 27.80 -12.88
C ASP A 86 -6.59 26.88 -13.33
N GLN A 87 -6.41 26.66 -14.64
CA GLN A 87 -5.36 25.80 -15.18
C GLN A 87 -3.98 26.42 -15.09
N ILE A 88 -3.88 27.75 -15.07
CA ILE A 88 -2.61 28.45 -14.87
C ILE A 88 -2.27 28.54 -13.39
N ILE A 89 -3.28 28.72 -12.52
CA ILE A 89 -3.09 28.80 -11.07
C ILE A 89 -2.81 27.42 -10.48
N TRP A 90 -3.52 26.38 -10.95
CA TRP A 90 -3.37 25.00 -10.54
C TRP A 90 -2.94 24.12 -11.72
N PRO A 91 -1.70 24.27 -12.21
CA PRO A 91 -1.23 23.51 -13.36
C PRO A 91 -1.24 22.01 -13.05
N ILE A 92 -1.68 21.21 -14.02
CA ILE A 92 -1.76 19.76 -13.87
C ILE A 92 -0.39 19.13 -13.62
N GLU A 93 0.67 19.77 -14.08
CA GLU A 93 2.04 19.34 -13.87
C GLU A 93 2.46 19.40 -12.40
N ASN A 94 1.81 20.27 -11.62
CA ASN A 94 2.01 20.37 -10.17
C ASN A 94 1.06 19.46 -9.37
N GLU A 95 0.08 18.81 -10.01
CA GLU A 95 -0.81 17.89 -9.29
C GLU A 95 0.01 16.73 -8.71
N LEU A 96 0.06 16.64 -7.39
CA LEU A 96 0.57 15.46 -6.74
C LEU A 96 -0.44 14.33 -6.94
N ASN A 97 -0.04 13.29 -7.67
CA ASN A 97 -0.90 12.19 -8.07
C ASN A 97 -0.13 10.87 -7.99
N ILE A 98 -0.12 10.29 -6.80
CA ILE A 98 0.66 9.10 -6.47
C ILE A 98 -0.26 7.89 -6.47
N THR A 99 0.10 6.83 -7.17
CA THR A 99 -0.51 5.52 -6.98
C THR A 99 0.27 4.74 -5.92
N PHE A 100 -0.43 4.06 -5.02
CA PHE A 100 0.26 3.24 -4.02
C PHE A 100 0.98 2.05 -4.67
N GLU A 101 0.51 1.58 -5.82
CA GLU A 101 1.21 0.57 -6.62
C GLU A 101 2.63 1.02 -7.02
N GLN A 102 2.81 2.29 -7.42
CA GLN A 102 4.16 2.82 -7.72
C GLN A 102 5.09 2.75 -6.50
N LEU A 103 4.58 3.10 -5.30
CA LEU A 103 5.37 3.01 -4.06
C LEU A 103 5.75 1.56 -3.74
N LEU A 104 4.81 0.63 -3.89
CA LEU A 104 5.04 -0.79 -3.64
C LEU A 104 6.01 -1.40 -4.65
N ASN A 105 5.88 -1.07 -5.94
CA ASN A 105 6.80 -1.52 -6.98
C ASN A 105 8.22 -1.03 -6.70
N ALA A 106 8.39 0.24 -6.32
CA ALA A 106 9.70 0.77 -5.95
C ALA A 106 10.29 0.03 -4.73
N LYS A 107 9.46 -0.34 -3.73
CA LYS A 107 9.89 -1.14 -2.59
C LYS A 107 10.32 -2.54 -3.00
N GLN A 108 9.60 -3.19 -3.91
CA GLN A 108 9.96 -4.49 -4.46
C GLN A 108 11.28 -4.42 -5.24
N GLU A 109 11.46 -3.39 -6.10
CA GLU A 109 12.75 -3.15 -6.80
C GLU A 109 13.91 -3.01 -5.81
N ARG A 110 13.72 -2.26 -4.71
CA ARG A 110 14.72 -2.12 -3.66
C ARG A 110 15.02 -3.46 -3.00
N ASN A 111 14.01 -4.20 -2.58
CA ASN A 111 14.18 -5.48 -1.91
C ASN A 111 14.92 -6.47 -2.81
N LYS A 112 14.59 -6.51 -4.09
CA LYS A 112 15.32 -7.29 -5.09
C LYS A 112 16.77 -6.82 -5.23
N SER A 113 17.01 -5.52 -5.33
CA SER A 113 18.37 -4.95 -5.42
C SER A 113 19.23 -5.29 -4.21
N ILE A 114 18.65 -5.34 -2.99
CA ILE A 114 19.34 -5.80 -1.78
C ILE A 114 19.65 -7.30 -1.87
N LYS A 115 18.69 -8.13 -2.29
CA LYS A 115 18.87 -9.57 -2.46
C LYS A 115 19.97 -9.88 -3.48
N ASP A 116 20.05 -9.12 -4.55
CA ASP A 116 21.06 -9.24 -5.61
C ASP A 116 22.43 -8.63 -5.22
N GLY A 117 22.55 -8.04 -4.04
CA GLY A 117 23.79 -7.42 -3.54
C GLY A 117 24.18 -6.12 -4.25
N ILE A 118 23.26 -5.49 -4.97
CA ILE A 118 23.48 -4.22 -5.70
C ILE A 118 23.32 -3.04 -4.75
N HIS A 119 22.29 -3.08 -3.89
CA HIS A 119 22.05 -2.07 -2.85
C HIS A 119 22.46 -2.60 -1.49
N SER A 120 23.17 -1.79 -0.70
CA SER A 120 23.84 -2.27 0.50
C SER A 120 22.92 -2.47 1.69
N SER A 121 21.92 -1.62 1.87
CA SER A 121 21.05 -1.63 3.05
C SER A 121 19.70 -0.98 2.78
N SER A 122 18.67 -1.42 3.50
CA SER A 122 17.35 -0.76 3.49
C SER A 122 17.37 0.63 4.15
N THR A 123 18.36 0.94 4.97
CA THR A 123 18.51 2.25 5.62
C THR A 123 19.04 3.33 4.69
N ASP A 124 19.70 2.93 3.61
CA ASP A 124 20.21 3.88 2.62
C ASP A 124 19.06 4.29 1.66
N PRO A 125 19.00 5.56 1.23
CA PRO A 125 17.99 6.01 0.29
C PRO A 125 18.08 5.23 -1.03
N PHE A 126 16.98 4.69 -1.49
CA PHE A 126 16.87 3.97 -2.76
C PHE A 126 15.88 4.67 -3.69
N SER A 127 16.32 5.00 -4.89
CA SER A 127 15.46 5.42 -5.99
C SER A 127 15.58 4.42 -7.13
N GLY A 128 14.46 3.78 -7.45
CA GLY A 128 14.39 2.75 -8.49
C GLY A 128 14.25 3.32 -9.91
N SER A 129 13.47 2.61 -10.73
CA SER A 129 13.13 3.02 -12.09
C SER A 129 12.34 4.33 -12.12
N ASP A 130 11.46 4.56 -11.16
CA ASP A 130 10.76 5.83 -10.95
C ASP A 130 11.63 6.76 -10.10
N LYS A 131 12.24 7.74 -10.77
CA LYS A 131 13.14 8.71 -10.13
C LYS A 131 12.44 9.68 -9.18
N GLN A 132 11.12 9.78 -9.24
CA GLN A 132 10.33 10.60 -8.34
C GLN A 132 10.14 9.94 -6.96
N ILE A 133 10.39 8.63 -6.86
CA ILE A 133 10.19 7.87 -5.63
C ILE A 133 11.53 7.54 -4.99
N THR A 134 11.66 7.88 -3.71
CA THR A 134 12.77 7.47 -2.86
C THR A 134 12.23 6.72 -1.64
N ILE A 135 12.89 5.62 -1.29
CA ILE A 135 12.51 4.78 -0.16
C ILE A 135 13.67 4.74 0.83
N VAL A 136 13.35 4.94 2.10
CA VAL A 136 14.29 4.80 3.22
C VAL A 136 13.68 3.86 4.25
N GLY A 137 14.49 2.97 4.79
CA GLY A 137 14.06 2.03 5.80
C GLY A 137 13.08 0.97 5.31
N ASN A 138 12.15 0.60 6.15
CA ASN A 138 11.06 -0.33 5.81
C ASN A 138 9.69 0.31 6.05
N PRO A 139 9.29 1.30 5.23
CA PRO A 139 8.00 1.94 5.36
C PRO A 139 6.86 0.96 5.06
N ASN A 140 5.68 1.23 5.62
CA ASN A 140 4.52 0.37 5.49
C ASN A 140 3.25 1.20 5.32
N ILE A 141 2.59 1.08 4.17
CA ILE A 141 1.34 1.80 3.87
C ILE A 141 0.14 1.32 4.68
N SER A 142 0.24 0.13 5.31
CA SER A 142 -0.81 -0.36 6.23
C SER A 142 -0.84 0.40 7.56
N MET A 143 0.24 1.13 7.89
CA MET A 143 0.40 1.83 9.15
C MET A 143 1.16 3.14 8.94
N ILE A 144 0.54 4.07 8.22
CA ILE A 144 1.10 5.41 8.04
C ILE A 144 0.83 6.21 9.32
N LYS A 145 1.90 6.60 9.99
CA LYS A 145 1.86 7.40 11.23
C LYS A 145 2.19 8.86 10.99
N THR A 146 2.87 9.16 9.89
CA THR A 146 3.34 10.51 9.59
C THR A 146 3.16 10.84 8.12
N ILE A 147 2.61 12.01 7.85
CA ILE A 147 2.69 12.70 6.55
C ILE A 147 3.53 13.96 6.75
N MET A 148 4.52 14.15 5.89
CA MET A 148 5.32 15.37 5.79
C MET A 148 5.18 15.94 4.39
N LEU A 149 4.94 17.23 4.27
CA LEU A 149 4.85 17.97 3.03
C LEU A 149 5.88 19.08 3.07
N GLY A 150 6.71 19.20 2.04
CA GLY A 150 7.78 20.18 2.05
C GLY A 150 8.19 20.70 0.69
N ILE A 151 8.87 21.84 0.72
CA ILE A 151 9.56 22.47 -0.41
C ILE A 151 11.04 22.12 -0.31
N ARG A 152 11.65 21.83 -1.44
CA ARG A 152 13.09 21.64 -1.58
C ARG A 152 13.62 22.54 -2.69
N ASN A 153 14.79 23.15 -2.47
CA ASN A 153 15.65 23.65 -3.52
C ASN A 153 16.54 22.47 -3.94
N PRO A 154 16.30 21.84 -5.10
CA PRO A 154 17.08 20.67 -5.49
C PRO A 154 18.57 21.03 -5.60
N ARG A 155 19.43 20.12 -5.13
CA ARG A 155 20.87 20.34 -5.19
C ARG A 155 21.34 20.40 -6.64
N LYS A 156 22.06 21.43 -7.02
CA LYS A 156 22.64 21.61 -8.36
C LYS A 156 23.41 20.37 -8.83
N GLY A 157 23.02 19.86 -9.99
CA GLY A 157 23.59 18.63 -10.54
C GLY A 157 23.11 17.34 -9.86
N GLY A 158 22.17 17.44 -8.92
CA GLY A 158 21.50 16.31 -8.30
C GLY A 158 20.41 15.70 -9.20
N PRO A 159 19.80 14.58 -8.79
CA PRO A 159 18.84 13.84 -9.62
C PRO A 159 17.58 14.64 -9.98
N ASN A 160 17.18 15.58 -9.14
CA ASN A 160 15.97 16.40 -9.32
C ASN A 160 16.28 17.86 -9.75
N SER A 161 17.56 18.18 -9.99
CA SER A 161 18.00 19.48 -10.47
C SER A 161 17.68 19.65 -11.96
N THR A 162 17.25 20.84 -12.35
CA THR A 162 17.05 21.19 -13.76
C THR A 162 18.36 21.60 -14.45
N VAL A 163 18.36 21.60 -15.78
CA VAL A 163 19.51 22.00 -16.57
C VAL A 163 19.91 23.47 -16.31
N ASN A 164 18.94 24.30 -15.94
CA ASN A 164 19.13 25.75 -15.71
C ASN A 164 19.37 26.09 -14.23
N ASP A 165 19.49 25.08 -13.37
CA ASP A 165 19.73 25.28 -11.94
C ASP A 165 21.07 26.02 -11.72
N ASP A 166 20.99 27.21 -11.14
CA ASP A 166 22.14 28.08 -10.88
C ASP A 166 22.84 27.78 -9.55
N GLY A 167 22.23 26.95 -8.69
CA GLY A 167 22.71 26.62 -7.33
C GLY A 167 22.58 27.77 -6.35
N SER A 168 21.75 28.78 -6.66
CA SER A 168 21.48 29.89 -5.75
C SER A 168 20.36 29.57 -4.76
N SER A 169 20.31 30.34 -3.66
CA SER A 169 19.19 30.27 -2.74
C SER A 169 17.91 30.74 -3.41
N LYS A 170 16.78 30.15 -3.06
CA LYS A 170 15.47 30.40 -3.65
C LYS A 170 14.48 30.95 -2.63
N CYS A 171 13.57 31.81 -3.11
CA CYS A 171 12.42 32.29 -2.36
C CYS A 171 11.14 31.92 -3.10
N GLY A 172 10.20 31.32 -2.42
CA GLY A 172 8.95 30.90 -3.03
C GLY A 172 7.85 30.63 -2.00
N GLU A 173 6.63 30.56 -2.51
CA GLU A 173 5.44 30.20 -1.73
C GLU A 173 4.69 29.10 -2.46
N ILE A 174 4.32 28.03 -1.75
CA ILE A 174 3.47 26.98 -2.29
C ILE A 174 2.16 26.88 -1.51
N TRP A 175 1.09 26.64 -2.22
CA TRP A 175 -0.23 26.40 -1.66
C TRP A 175 -0.62 24.96 -1.94
N LEU A 176 -0.91 24.24 -0.87
CA LEU A 176 -1.28 22.84 -0.89
C LEU A 176 -2.77 22.71 -0.56
N ASN A 177 -3.54 22.16 -1.49
CA ASN A 177 -4.98 22.10 -1.37
C ASN A 177 -5.52 20.69 -1.62
N GLU A 178 -6.53 20.30 -0.84
CA GLU A 178 -7.28 19.06 -1.02
C GLU A 178 -6.43 17.78 -1.05
N LEU A 179 -5.59 17.58 -0.03
CA LEU A 179 -4.95 16.27 0.14
C LEU A 179 -6.02 15.20 0.40
N ARG A 180 -6.16 14.26 -0.54
CA ARG A 180 -7.22 13.25 -0.53
C ARG A 180 -6.74 11.88 -0.97
N LEU A 181 -7.26 10.86 -0.31
CA LEU A 181 -7.18 9.47 -0.75
C LEU A 181 -8.34 9.20 -1.71
N THR A 182 -8.05 8.61 -2.85
CA THR A 182 -9.02 8.32 -3.91
C THR A 182 -8.92 6.88 -4.40
N ASP A 183 -9.85 6.50 -5.28
CA ASP A 183 -9.91 5.18 -5.89
C ASP A 183 -9.98 4.09 -4.81
N PHE A 184 -11.06 4.15 -4.04
CA PHE A 184 -11.31 3.20 -2.97
C PHE A 184 -11.47 1.78 -3.52
N ASP A 185 -10.87 0.78 -2.84
CA ASP A 185 -11.05 -0.63 -3.22
C ASP A 185 -12.40 -1.14 -2.75
N GLU A 186 -13.37 -1.19 -3.68
CA GLU A 186 -14.73 -1.66 -3.46
C GLU A 186 -14.89 -3.18 -3.67
N THR A 187 -13.80 -3.91 -3.81
CA THR A 187 -13.84 -5.37 -4.06
C THR A 187 -14.58 -6.06 -2.93
N GLY A 188 -15.73 -6.62 -3.26
CA GLY A 188 -16.57 -7.37 -2.32
C GLY A 188 -16.11 -8.81 -2.19
N GLY A 189 -16.17 -9.35 -0.97
CA GLY A 189 -15.99 -10.77 -0.72
C GLY A 189 -17.32 -11.54 -0.72
N TYR A 190 -17.23 -12.84 -0.82
CA TYR A 190 -18.37 -13.74 -0.72
C TYR A 190 -18.10 -14.85 0.29
N ALA A 191 -19.16 -15.42 0.83
CA ALA A 191 -19.08 -16.58 1.68
C ALA A 191 -20.14 -17.60 1.24
N ALA A 192 -19.81 -18.88 1.41
CA ALA A 192 -20.73 -19.98 1.20
C ALA A 192 -20.50 -21.06 2.26
N ASN A 193 -21.57 -21.74 2.63
CA ASN A 193 -21.49 -22.94 3.44
C ASN A 193 -22.43 -24.01 2.89
N GLY A 194 -22.08 -25.25 3.13
CA GLY A 194 -22.90 -26.40 2.73
C GLY A 194 -22.74 -27.56 3.70
N ARG A 195 -23.79 -28.33 3.87
CA ARG A 195 -23.78 -29.57 4.65
C ARG A 195 -24.56 -30.63 3.93
N VAL A 196 -23.97 -31.83 3.88
CA VAL A 196 -24.60 -33.03 3.34
C VAL A 196 -24.57 -34.11 4.42
N ASN A 197 -25.72 -34.66 4.74
CA ASN A 197 -25.86 -35.80 5.65
C ASN A 197 -26.48 -36.93 4.87
N VAL A 198 -25.82 -38.08 4.83
CA VAL A 198 -26.28 -39.27 4.13
C VAL A 198 -26.38 -40.40 5.14
N ARG A 199 -27.54 -41.00 5.20
CA ARG A 199 -27.76 -42.24 5.98
C ARG A 199 -27.85 -43.42 5.02
N LEU A 200 -26.90 -44.34 5.14
CA LEU A 200 -26.87 -45.56 4.37
C LEU A 200 -27.54 -46.67 5.17
N ALA A 201 -28.86 -46.62 5.19
CA ALA A 201 -29.72 -47.52 5.98
C ALA A 201 -29.23 -47.63 7.45
N ASP A 202 -28.96 -48.81 7.91
CA ASP A 202 -28.43 -49.17 9.23
C ASP A 202 -26.90 -49.38 9.23
N PHE A 203 -26.26 -49.28 8.06
CA PHE A 203 -24.82 -49.52 7.88
C PHE A 203 -23.95 -48.34 8.23
N ALA A 204 -24.26 -47.10 7.72
CA ALA A 204 -23.42 -45.95 7.93
C ALA A 204 -24.20 -44.63 7.97
N ASN A 205 -23.64 -43.67 8.70
CA ASN A 205 -24.02 -42.26 8.60
C ASN A 205 -22.79 -41.48 8.15
N VAL A 206 -22.91 -40.70 7.07
CA VAL A 206 -21.87 -39.88 6.50
C VAL A 206 -22.28 -38.43 6.61
N ASN A 207 -21.46 -37.62 7.22
CA ASN A 207 -21.63 -36.16 7.30
C ASN A 207 -20.47 -35.50 6.59
N LEU A 208 -20.79 -34.58 5.68
CA LEU A 208 -19.84 -33.71 5.00
C LEU A 208 -20.30 -32.27 5.19
N SER A 209 -19.45 -31.41 5.69
CA SER A 209 -19.71 -29.98 5.75
C SER A 209 -18.52 -29.19 5.23
N GLY A 210 -18.79 -28.05 4.63
CA GLY A 210 -17.79 -27.15 4.17
C GLY A 210 -18.26 -25.71 4.27
N SER A 211 -17.33 -24.81 4.53
CA SER A 211 -17.54 -23.37 4.49
C SER A 211 -16.35 -22.69 3.85
N LEU A 212 -16.62 -21.61 3.15
CA LEU A 212 -15.60 -20.75 2.60
C LEU A 212 -16.02 -19.28 2.80
N SER A 213 -15.06 -18.41 3.02
CA SER A 213 -15.25 -16.97 2.95
C SER A 213 -14.00 -16.33 2.35
N THR A 214 -14.19 -15.27 1.55
CA THR A 214 -13.09 -14.63 0.83
C THR A 214 -12.79 -13.26 1.41
N VAL A 215 -11.60 -12.72 1.05
CA VAL A 215 -11.21 -11.35 1.33
C VAL A 215 -12.33 -10.38 0.95
N GLY A 216 -12.57 -9.36 1.77
CA GLY A 216 -13.62 -8.37 1.57
C GLY A 216 -15.01 -8.79 2.05
N PHE A 217 -15.18 -10.05 2.53
CA PHE A 217 -16.43 -10.49 3.12
C PHE A 217 -16.67 -9.83 4.48
N GLY A 218 -17.90 -9.37 4.71
CA GLY A 218 -18.31 -8.76 5.97
C GLY A 218 -19.76 -8.30 5.90
N SER A 219 -20.32 -7.83 7.03
CA SER A 219 -21.67 -7.30 7.07
C SER A 219 -21.78 -5.95 6.37
N ILE A 220 -22.99 -5.58 5.93
CA ILE A 220 -23.27 -4.30 5.28
C ILE A 220 -22.94 -3.11 6.20
N GLU A 221 -23.10 -3.28 7.50
CA GLU A 221 -22.84 -2.23 8.51
C GLU A 221 -21.35 -2.09 8.86
N GLN A 222 -20.54 -3.08 8.48
CA GLN A 222 -19.12 -3.09 8.79
C GLN A 222 -18.36 -2.18 7.82
N SER A 223 -17.49 -1.33 8.37
CA SER A 223 -16.59 -0.51 7.54
C SER A 223 -15.71 -1.41 6.66
N LEU A 224 -15.41 -0.96 5.45
CA LEU A 224 -14.62 -1.73 4.48
C LEU A 224 -13.21 -2.07 5.01
N THR A 225 -12.61 -1.18 5.79
CA THR A 225 -11.31 -1.42 6.44
C THR A 225 -11.34 -2.53 7.49
N ALA A 226 -12.52 -2.77 8.10
CA ALA A 226 -12.71 -3.80 9.12
C ALA A 226 -13.17 -5.16 8.56
N ARG A 227 -13.44 -5.26 7.24
CA ARG A 227 -13.82 -6.51 6.59
C ARG A 227 -12.66 -7.51 6.60
N GLN A 228 -13.01 -8.78 6.36
CA GLN A 228 -12.08 -9.90 6.34
C GLN A 228 -10.92 -9.65 5.35
N LYS A 229 -9.68 -9.81 5.83
CA LYS A 229 -8.44 -9.66 5.05
C LYS A 229 -7.71 -11.00 4.83
N HIS A 230 -8.45 -12.09 4.83
CA HIS A 230 -7.94 -13.43 4.53
C HIS A 230 -9.02 -14.26 3.85
N ASP A 231 -8.63 -15.23 3.05
CA ASP A 231 -9.50 -16.29 2.61
C ASP A 231 -9.53 -17.38 3.68
N ALA A 232 -10.71 -17.86 4.02
CA ALA A 232 -10.89 -18.93 4.98
C ALA A 232 -11.64 -20.09 4.33
N TYR A 233 -11.11 -21.29 4.49
CA TYR A 233 -11.68 -22.54 4.02
C TYR A 233 -11.74 -23.51 5.17
N GLN A 234 -12.89 -24.12 5.38
CA GLN A 234 -13.05 -25.19 6.35
C GLN A 234 -13.83 -26.32 5.72
N TYR A 235 -13.39 -27.53 5.94
CA TYR A 235 -14.15 -28.73 5.59
C TYR A 235 -14.04 -29.78 6.67
N ASP A 236 -15.14 -30.43 6.91
CA ASP A 236 -15.30 -31.50 7.89
C ASP A 236 -15.96 -32.69 7.22
N PHE A 237 -15.33 -33.82 7.36
CA PHE A 237 -15.89 -35.11 6.99
C PHE A 237 -15.97 -36.00 8.24
N SER A 238 -17.10 -36.59 8.50
CA SER A 238 -17.23 -37.61 9.54
C SER A 238 -18.15 -38.76 9.09
N SER A 239 -17.76 -39.94 9.42
CA SER A 239 -18.59 -41.13 9.14
C SER A 239 -18.55 -42.11 10.28
N THR A 240 -19.71 -42.67 10.59
CA THR A 240 -19.88 -43.79 11.52
C THR A 240 -20.36 -45.00 10.75
N PHE A 241 -19.72 -46.14 10.97
CA PHE A 241 -20.03 -47.39 10.30
C PHE A 241 -20.40 -48.46 11.33
N ALA A 242 -21.41 -49.27 11.04
CA ALA A 242 -21.76 -50.46 11.78
C ALA A 242 -21.22 -51.73 11.08
N LEU A 243 -19.89 -51.93 11.19
CA LEU A 243 -19.21 -53.04 10.49
C LEU A 243 -19.73 -54.43 10.95
N GLY A 244 -20.31 -54.52 12.13
CA GLY A 244 -20.94 -55.73 12.61
C GLY A 244 -22.02 -56.29 11.67
N ASN A 245 -22.67 -55.44 10.86
CA ASN A 245 -23.71 -55.84 9.91
C ASN A 245 -23.22 -56.77 8.79
N PHE A 246 -21.89 -56.82 8.56
CA PHE A 246 -21.29 -57.79 7.63
C PHE A 246 -21.32 -59.25 8.12
N PHE A 247 -21.48 -59.48 9.44
CA PHE A 247 -21.36 -60.81 10.03
C PHE A 247 -22.69 -61.53 10.19
N GLY A 248 -23.78 -61.03 9.69
CA GLY A 248 -25.10 -61.64 9.80
C GLY A 248 -25.70 -61.65 11.23
N GLU A 249 -27.02 -61.57 11.32
CA GLU A 249 -27.74 -61.39 12.60
C GLU A 249 -27.44 -62.44 13.66
N LYS A 250 -27.16 -63.67 13.25
CA LYS A 250 -26.87 -64.76 14.17
C LYS A 250 -25.56 -64.61 14.95
N ALA A 251 -24.61 -63.83 14.45
CA ALA A 251 -23.33 -63.64 15.12
C ALA A 251 -23.41 -62.67 16.30
N SER A 252 -24.46 -61.86 16.37
CA SER A 252 -24.64 -60.81 17.40
C SER A 252 -23.39 -59.90 17.61
N ILE A 253 -22.56 -59.68 16.56
CA ILE A 253 -21.33 -58.93 16.62
C ILE A 253 -21.62 -57.44 16.31
N LYS A 254 -21.23 -56.55 17.22
CA LYS A 254 -21.34 -55.11 17.04
C LYS A 254 -19.93 -54.50 16.97
N ILE A 255 -19.57 -53.96 15.80
CA ILE A 255 -18.27 -53.31 15.57
C ILE A 255 -18.57 -51.89 15.06
N PRO A 256 -18.70 -50.92 15.96
CA PRO A 256 -18.80 -49.51 15.53
C PRO A 256 -17.43 -49.00 15.12
N MET A 257 -17.36 -48.30 13.98
CA MET A 257 -16.16 -47.59 13.51
C MET A 257 -16.52 -46.13 13.25
N TYR A 258 -15.65 -45.23 13.66
CA TYR A 258 -15.76 -43.82 13.38
C TYR A 258 -14.52 -43.36 12.58
N VAL A 259 -14.76 -42.55 11.55
CA VAL A 259 -13.69 -41.86 10.78
C VAL A 259 -14.06 -40.41 10.71
N GLY A 260 -13.11 -39.53 11.01
CA GLY A 260 -13.32 -38.09 10.92
C GLY A 260 -12.05 -37.39 10.45
N ILE A 261 -12.24 -36.42 9.58
CA ILE A 261 -11.19 -35.50 9.09
C ILE A 261 -11.76 -34.09 9.13
N SER A 262 -11.07 -33.19 9.78
CA SER A 262 -11.40 -31.76 9.80
C SER A 262 -10.17 -30.96 9.45
N GLN A 263 -10.31 -29.96 8.57
CA GLN A 263 -9.24 -29.06 8.21
C GLN A 263 -9.78 -27.64 8.07
N ALA A 264 -9.04 -26.69 8.63
CA ALA A 264 -9.26 -25.26 8.46
C ALA A 264 -7.99 -24.62 7.91
N LEU A 265 -8.14 -23.81 6.86
CA LEU A 265 -7.08 -23.11 6.18
C LEU A 265 -7.41 -21.61 6.15
N GLN A 266 -6.42 -20.77 6.40
CA GLN A 266 -6.55 -19.32 6.29
C GLN A 266 -5.38 -18.78 5.47
N ASN A 267 -5.69 -18.13 4.35
CA ASN A 267 -4.70 -17.51 3.48
C ASN A 267 -4.82 -15.99 3.64
N PRO A 268 -3.83 -15.31 4.23
CA PRO A 268 -3.88 -13.86 4.40
C PRO A 268 -3.78 -13.15 3.04
N GLN A 269 -4.46 -12.01 2.90
CA GLN A 269 -4.38 -11.16 1.70
C GLN A 269 -2.99 -10.58 1.51
N TYR A 270 -2.34 -10.20 2.61
CA TYR A 270 -1.04 -9.55 2.63
C TYR A 270 0.01 -10.47 3.24
N ASN A 271 1.26 -10.27 2.82
CA ASN A 271 2.40 -10.97 3.38
C ASN A 271 2.56 -10.61 4.88
N PRO A 272 2.56 -11.58 5.81
CA PRO A 272 2.73 -11.28 7.25
C PRO A 272 4.06 -10.59 7.59
N LEU A 273 5.11 -10.81 6.79
CA LEU A 273 6.44 -10.22 6.99
C LEU A 273 6.55 -8.83 6.37
N ASP A 274 5.73 -8.52 5.36
CA ASP A 274 5.69 -7.23 4.67
C ASP A 274 4.23 -6.84 4.36
N PRO A 275 3.49 -6.30 5.35
CA PRO A 275 2.03 -6.18 5.32
C PRO A 275 1.46 -5.21 4.29
N ASP A 276 2.26 -4.48 3.55
CA ASP A 276 1.82 -3.64 2.42
C ASP A 276 1.89 -4.38 1.08
N ILE A 277 2.62 -5.48 0.99
CA ILE A 277 2.69 -6.32 -0.21
C ILE A 277 1.68 -7.47 -0.10
N THR A 278 0.95 -7.76 -1.17
CA THR A 278 0.04 -8.92 -1.16
C THR A 278 0.82 -10.23 -1.09
N LEU A 279 0.27 -11.22 -0.40
CA LEU A 279 0.90 -12.55 -0.31
C LEU A 279 1.15 -13.14 -1.70
N LYS A 280 0.21 -12.93 -2.63
CA LYS A 280 0.34 -13.39 -4.01
C LYS A 280 1.55 -12.74 -4.71
N ALA A 281 1.71 -11.43 -4.62
CA ALA A 281 2.87 -10.73 -5.22
C ALA A 281 4.19 -11.22 -4.62
N SER A 282 4.24 -11.40 -3.29
CA SER A 282 5.43 -11.97 -2.63
C SER A 282 5.75 -13.39 -3.09
N LEU A 283 4.73 -14.23 -3.30
CA LEU A 283 4.92 -15.60 -3.79
C LEU A 283 5.36 -15.64 -5.26
N ASP A 284 4.89 -14.69 -6.09
CA ASP A 284 5.27 -14.62 -7.49
C ASP A 284 6.75 -14.21 -7.68
N GLU A 285 7.31 -13.44 -6.73
CA GLU A 285 8.73 -13.05 -6.72
C GLU A 285 9.68 -14.17 -6.28
N LEU A 286 9.19 -15.20 -5.60
CA LEU A 286 10.01 -16.32 -5.14
C LEU A 286 10.21 -17.33 -6.26
N GLU A 287 11.47 -17.67 -6.54
CA GLU A 287 11.84 -18.59 -7.61
C GLU A 287 11.72 -20.06 -7.20
N SER A 288 12.01 -20.37 -5.93
CA SER A 288 12.04 -21.75 -5.46
C SER A 288 10.73 -22.19 -4.81
N LYS A 289 10.39 -23.48 -4.97
CA LYS A 289 9.23 -24.09 -4.32
C LYS A 289 9.37 -24.09 -2.80
N GLN A 290 10.59 -24.27 -2.29
CA GLN A 290 10.89 -24.27 -0.85
C GLN A 290 10.58 -22.92 -0.21
N GLU A 291 11.08 -21.82 -0.81
CA GLU A 291 10.80 -20.46 -0.30
C GLU A 291 9.29 -20.14 -0.30
N LYS A 292 8.54 -20.65 -1.29
CA LYS A 292 7.08 -20.50 -1.36
C LYS A 292 6.35 -21.28 -0.26
N GLU A 293 6.88 -22.43 0.16
CA GLU A 293 6.32 -23.22 1.26
C GLU A 293 6.65 -22.60 2.62
N ASP A 294 7.84 -22.02 2.77
CA ASP A 294 8.26 -21.35 4.01
C ASP A 294 7.51 -20.02 4.27
N LEU A 295 6.96 -19.39 3.21
CA LEU A 295 6.17 -18.15 3.32
C LEU A 295 4.67 -18.41 3.56
N LYS A 296 4.17 -19.61 3.29
CA LYS A 296 2.76 -19.99 3.48
C LYS A 296 2.47 -20.48 4.92
#